data_0bb21c9cbe0cc7a4f38f1105fe8f9533
#
_entry.id   0bb21c9cbe0cc7a4f38f1105fe8f9533
#
_cell.length_a   1.000
_cell.length_b   1.000
_cell.length_c   1.000
_cell.angle_alpha   90.00
_cell.angle_beta   90.00
_cell.angle_gamma   90.00
#
_symmetry.space_group_name_H-M   'P 1'
#
loop_
_entity.id
_entity.type
_entity.pdbx_description
1 polymer ?
#
loop_
_entity_poly.entity_id
_entity_poly.type
_entity_poly.pdbx_seq_one_letter_code
_entity_poly.pdbx_strand_id
1 'polypeptide(L)'
;MKDLESNNFIQSCLCDEKGFIKAEFLMRNLGDIEILIDESSVDLLCEELDKFMKFYDLELEISSREVIYNFHKGSKSEANIFSNNGLFCDIGFIKNDDDLITKTDFELNILLMGQFLFMHQDSGRYRPHDLGMHDSHVSFLKGCFRGQEVIARTEHLSKKKKEIIPIKSEDEESVCAKKITTLKEISYGKNIFKLLSFVPS
;
A
#
# COMPACT_ATOMS: atom_id res chain seq x y z
N MET A 1 -14.91 9.72 -2.04
CA MET A 1 -16.19 8.99 -2.09
C MET A 1 -16.53 8.50 -3.49
N LYS A 2 -16.16 9.17 -4.58
CA LYS A 2 -16.33 8.61 -5.94
C LYS A 2 -15.64 7.26 -6.15
N ASP A 3 -14.50 7.05 -5.49
CA ASP A 3 -13.69 5.83 -5.65
C ASP A 3 -14.30 4.59 -4.95
N LEU A 4 -15.24 4.78 -4.00
CA LEU A 4 -15.96 3.70 -3.31
C LEU A 4 -17.28 3.29 -3.99
N GLU A 5 -17.64 3.92 -5.12
CA GLU A 5 -18.84 3.53 -5.88
C GLU A 5 -18.61 2.31 -6.77
N SER A 6 -17.35 1.86 -6.90
CA SER A 6 -17.02 0.62 -7.63
C SER A 6 -16.95 -0.57 -6.66
N ASN A 7 -17.41 -1.74 -7.12
CA ASN A 7 -17.27 -3.01 -6.38
C ASN A 7 -15.78 -3.47 -6.28
N ASN A 8 -14.85 -2.67 -6.78
CA ASN A 8 -13.43 -2.98 -6.78
C ASN A 8 -12.76 -2.52 -5.51
N PHE A 9 -11.72 -3.24 -5.10
CA PHE A 9 -10.87 -2.81 -4.01
C PHE A 9 -10.08 -1.56 -4.37
N ILE A 10 -10.01 -0.62 -3.45
CA ILE A 10 -9.10 0.53 -3.50
C ILE A 10 -8.11 0.44 -2.35
N GLN A 11 -6.91 0.95 -2.57
CA GLN A 11 -5.89 1.08 -1.54
C GLN A 11 -6.22 2.24 -0.60
N SER A 12 -5.96 2.05 0.68
CA SER A 12 -6.13 3.10 1.68
C SER A 12 -5.16 2.90 2.86
N CYS A 13 -4.97 3.93 3.66
CA CYS A 13 -4.19 3.85 4.87
C CYS A 13 -4.82 4.68 6.00
N LEU A 14 -4.66 4.17 7.22
CA LEU A 14 -4.94 4.90 8.44
C LEU A 14 -3.69 5.66 8.88
N CYS A 15 -3.80 6.95 9.12
CA CYS A 15 -2.70 7.78 9.61
C CYS A 15 -2.97 8.33 11.01
N ASP A 16 -1.89 8.66 11.74
CA ASP A 16 -1.97 9.45 12.95
C ASP A 16 -2.07 10.97 12.66
N GLU A 17 -2.15 11.80 13.70
CA GLU A 17 -2.26 13.26 13.57
C GLU A 17 -1.01 13.90 12.95
N LYS A 18 0.14 13.23 12.99
CA LYS A 18 1.40 13.67 12.39
C LYS A 18 1.57 13.17 10.96
N GLY A 19 0.56 12.45 10.43
CA GLY A 19 0.53 11.91 9.07
C GLY A 19 1.37 10.65 8.88
N PHE A 20 1.78 9.95 9.97
CA PHE A 20 2.44 8.65 9.85
C PHE A 20 1.41 7.54 9.67
N ILE A 21 1.71 6.61 8.75
CA ILE A 21 0.87 5.45 8.48
C ILE A 21 0.86 4.53 9.71
N LYS A 22 -0.32 4.19 10.18
CA LYS A 22 -0.54 3.23 11.27
C LYS A 22 -0.89 1.85 10.73
N ALA A 23 -1.71 1.80 9.69
CA ALA A 23 -2.09 0.58 8.99
C ALA A 23 -2.36 0.88 7.52
N GLU A 24 -2.06 -0.09 6.64
CA GLU A 24 -2.45 -0.13 5.24
C GLU A 24 -3.53 -1.18 5.07
N PHE A 25 -4.50 -0.94 4.20
CA PHE A 25 -5.57 -1.87 3.90
C PHE A 25 -6.17 -1.61 2.52
N LEU A 26 -6.87 -2.61 2.02
CA LEU A 26 -7.74 -2.49 0.86
C LEU A 26 -9.18 -2.37 1.32
N MET A 27 -9.97 -1.58 0.64
CA MET A 27 -11.39 -1.42 0.98
C MET A 27 -12.27 -1.36 -0.26
N ARG A 28 -13.50 -1.84 -0.14
CA ARG A 28 -14.55 -1.72 -1.16
C ARG A 28 -15.92 -1.55 -0.53
N ASN A 29 -16.87 -1.13 -1.34
CA ASN A 29 -18.26 -0.97 -0.94
C ASN A 29 -19.14 -1.96 -1.72
N LEU A 30 -19.79 -2.88 -1.01
CA LEU A 30 -20.77 -3.84 -1.54
C LEU A 30 -22.17 -3.63 -0.94
N GLY A 31 -22.47 -2.41 -0.45
CA GLY A 31 -23.59 -2.10 0.44
C GLY A 31 -23.05 -1.89 1.84
N ASP A 32 -22.25 -2.83 2.32
CA ASP A 32 -21.40 -2.68 3.50
C ASP A 32 -19.94 -2.42 3.07
N ILE A 33 -19.16 -1.78 3.93
CA ILE A 33 -17.74 -1.54 3.67
C ILE A 33 -16.95 -2.77 4.11
N GLU A 34 -16.33 -3.43 3.13
CA GLU A 34 -15.39 -4.53 3.37
C GLU A 34 -13.96 -3.97 3.40
N ILE A 35 -13.19 -4.35 4.43
CA ILE A 35 -11.80 -3.99 4.61
C ILE A 35 -10.97 -5.27 4.63
N LEU A 36 -9.96 -5.36 3.77
CA LEU A 36 -8.94 -6.40 3.81
C LEU A 36 -7.65 -5.81 4.38
N ILE A 37 -7.21 -6.37 5.48
CA ILE A 37 -6.04 -5.91 6.22
C ILE A 37 -5.21 -7.12 6.67
N ASP A 38 -3.91 -6.94 6.80
CA ASP A 38 -3.03 -7.94 7.38
C ASP A 38 -3.45 -8.27 8.83
N GLU A 39 -3.50 -9.55 9.18
CA GLU A 39 -3.98 -10.04 10.48
C GLU A 39 -3.24 -9.35 11.65
N SER A 40 -1.94 -9.10 11.51
CA SER A 40 -1.13 -8.44 12.55
C SER A 40 -1.52 -6.98 12.81
N SER A 41 -2.31 -6.36 11.93
CA SER A 41 -2.74 -4.96 12.02
C SER A 41 -4.22 -4.80 12.37
N VAL A 42 -4.97 -5.91 12.53
CA VAL A 42 -6.41 -5.89 12.82
C VAL A 42 -6.71 -5.18 14.13
N ASP A 43 -6.03 -5.58 15.21
CA ASP A 43 -6.26 -5.00 16.55
C ASP A 43 -6.05 -3.48 16.55
N LEU A 44 -5.00 -3.01 15.87
CA LEU A 44 -4.70 -1.58 15.75
C LEU A 44 -5.81 -0.83 15.01
N LEU A 45 -6.34 -1.42 13.92
CA LEU A 45 -7.45 -0.81 13.18
C LEU A 45 -8.71 -0.77 14.04
N CYS A 46 -9.04 -1.86 14.75
CA CYS A 46 -10.19 -1.95 15.63
C CYS A 46 -10.13 -0.91 16.75
N GLU A 47 -8.97 -0.77 17.43
CA GLU A 47 -8.77 0.23 18.48
C GLU A 47 -8.99 1.66 17.97
N GLU A 48 -8.58 1.96 16.74
CA GLU A 48 -8.79 3.27 16.16
C GLU A 48 -10.24 3.51 15.72
N LEU A 49 -10.93 2.47 15.21
CA LEU A 49 -12.33 2.55 14.80
C LEU A 49 -13.28 2.63 16.00
N ASP A 50 -13.01 1.92 17.09
CA ASP A 50 -13.83 1.92 18.32
C ASP A 50 -14.11 3.32 18.86
N LYS A 51 -13.18 4.25 18.66
CA LYS A 51 -13.32 5.66 19.05
C LYS A 51 -14.48 6.34 18.35
N PHE A 52 -14.84 5.87 17.15
CA PHE A 52 -15.86 6.48 16.28
C PHE A 52 -17.13 5.64 16.19
N MET A 53 -17.05 4.32 16.32
CA MET A 53 -18.17 3.39 16.14
C MET A 53 -19.38 3.77 17.00
N LYS A 54 -19.16 4.13 18.26
CA LYS A 54 -20.21 4.54 19.20
C LYS A 54 -20.98 5.80 18.77
N PHE A 55 -20.36 6.67 17.93
CA PHE A 55 -20.99 7.89 17.46
C PHE A 55 -21.81 7.69 16.20
N TYR A 56 -21.54 6.62 15.43
CA TYR A 56 -22.10 6.39 14.09
C TYR A 56 -22.98 5.14 14.03
N ASP A 57 -23.23 4.48 15.16
CA ASP A 57 -24.03 3.23 15.24
C ASP A 57 -23.53 2.19 14.24
N LEU A 58 -22.21 1.96 14.24
CA LEU A 58 -21.55 1.02 13.35
C LEU A 58 -21.28 -0.30 14.07
N GLU A 59 -21.48 -1.39 13.37
CA GLU A 59 -21.09 -2.73 13.79
C GLU A 59 -19.86 -3.19 13.00
N LEU A 60 -18.94 -3.87 13.66
CA LEU A 60 -17.74 -4.43 13.07
C LEU A 60 -17.77 -5.95 13.16
N GLU A 61 -17.76 -6.63 12.02
CA GLU A 61 -17.60 -8.07 11.93
C GLU A 61 -16.19 -8.41 11.45
N ILE A 62 -15.49 -9.27 12.17
CA ILE A 62 -14.13 -9.73 11.82
C ILE A 62 -14.22 -11.17 11.34
N SER A 63 -13.69 -11.41 10.13
CA SER A 63 -13.56 -12.75 9.57
C SER A 63 -12.17 -12.97 9.01
N SER A 64 -11.59 -14.17 9.17
CA SER A 64 -10.33 -14.55 8.54
C SER A 64 -10.62 -15.20 7.20
N ARG A 65 -9.91 -14.75 6.15
CA ARG A 65 -9.99 -15.32 4.79
C ARG A 65 -8.60 -15.36 4.17
N GLU A 66 -8.34 -16.41 3.42
CA GLU A 66 -7.16 -16.50 2.58
C GLU A 66 -7.37 -15.70 1.30
N VAL A 67 -6.41 -14.86 0.97
CA VAL A 67 -6.44 -13.95 -0.17
C VAL A 67 -5.32 -14.30 -1.13
N ILE A 68 -5.63 -14.36 -2.43
CA ILE A 68 -4.64 -14.56 -3.49
C ILE A 68 -4.36 -13.23 -4.19
N TYR A 69 -3.09 -12.97 -4.42
CA TYR A 69 -2.61 -11.92 -5.31
C TYR A 69 -2.19 -12.55 -6.65
N ASN A 70 -2.89 -12.22 -7.72
CA ASN A 70 -2.59 -12.70 -9.06
C ASN A 70 -1.73 -11.69 -9.79
N PHE A 71 -0.49 -12.07 -10.09
CA PHE A 71 0.44 -11.24 -10.86
C PHE A 71 0.44 -11.67 -12.32
N HIS A 72 0.19 -10.73 -13.22
CA HIS A 72 0.15 -11.02 -14.67
C HIS A 72 0.71 -9.87 -15.51
N LYS A 73 1.10 -10.19 -16.74
CA LYS A 73 1.44 -9.20 -17.77
C LYS A 73 0.23 -9.00 -18.68
N GLY A 74 0.01 -7.76 -19.13
CA GLY A 74 -1.11 -7.50 -20.03
C GLY A 74 -1.54 -6.03 -20.05
N SER A 75 -2.84 -5.81 -20.20
CA SER A 75 -3.45 -4.48 -20.17
C SER A 75 -4.07 -4.20 -18.80
N LYS A 76 -4.06 -2.93 -18.43
CA LYS A 76 -4.71 -2.46 -17.20
C LYS A 76 -6.22 -2.75 -17.25
N SER A 77 -6.77 -3.30 -16.17
CA SER A 77 -8.20 -3.43 -15.92
C SER A 77 -8.59 -2.63 -14.67
N GLU A 78 -9.89 -2.41 -14.49
CA GLU A 78 -10.40 -1.74 -13.28
C GLU A 78 -10.24 -2.58 -12.01
N ALA A 79 -10.05 -3.89 -12.15
CA ALA A 79 -9.81 -4.81 -11.03
C ALA A 79 -8.36 -4.81 -10.53
N ASN A 80 -7.43 -4.16 -11.25
CA ASN A 80 -6.03 -4.14 -10.84
C ASN A 80 -5.82 -3.24 -9.62
N ILE A 81 -5.26 -3.80 -8.56
CA ILE A 81 -4.92 -3.07 -7.33
C ILE A 81 -3.57 -2.36 -7.51
N PHE A 82 -2.60 -3.07 -8.09
CA PHE A 82 -1.27 -2.53 -8.40
C PHE A 82 -1.02 -2.62 -9.89
N SER A 83 -0.31 -1.64 -10.45
CA SER A 83 0.18 -1.69 -11.82
C SER A 83 1.49 -0.91 -11.95
N ASN A 84 2.49 -1.54 -12.57
CA ASN A 84 3.76 -0.88 -12.89
C ASN A 84 4.44 -1.58 -14.08
N ASN A 85 4.90 -0.79 -15.08
CA ASN A 85 5.68 -1.27 -16.22
C ASN A 85 5.07 -2.50 -16.94
N GLY A 86 3.73 -2.55 -17.08
CA GLY A 86 3.04 -3.66 -17.73
C GLY A 86 2.88 -4.91 -16.86
N LEU A 87 3.27 -4.86 -15.60
CA LEU A 87 2.89 -5.82 -14.57
C LEU A 87 1.64 -5.33 -13.86
N PHE A 88 0.72 -6.25 -13.61
CA PHE A 88 -0.56 -5.99 -12.96
C PHE A 88 -0.78 -6.99 -11.84
N CYS A 89 -1.48 -6.55 -10.81
CA CYS A 89 -1.84 -7.40 -9.69
C CYS A 89 -3.33 -7.24 -9.38
N ASP A 90 -4.05 -8.34 -9.40
CA ASP A 90 -5.44 -8.45 -8.96
C ASP A 90 -5.50 -9.19 -7.64
N ILE A 91 -6.57 -8.96 -6.89
CA ILE A 91 -6.86 -9.72 -5.68
C ILE A 91 -8.04 -10.66 -5.92
N GLY A 92 -7.95 -11.85 -5.39
CA GLY A 92 -9.00 -12.86 -5.39
C GLY A 92 -9.05 -13.64 -4.10
N PHE A 93 -10.10 -14.43 -3.94
CA PHE A 93 -10.22 -15.38 -2.83
C PHE A 93 -9.93 -16.80 -3.34
N ILE A 94 -9.23 -17.59 -2.53
CA ILE A 94 -8.80 -18.95 -2.92
C ILE A 94 -10.01 -19.79 -3.30
N LYS A 95 -9.92 -20.41 -4.47
CA LYS A 95 -10.85 -21.46 -4.91
C LYS A 95 -10.18 -22.83 -5.01
N ASN A 96 -8.85 -22.90 -5.25
CA ASN A 96 -8.08 -24.15 -5.37
C ASN A 96 -6.62 -23.91 -4.96
N ASP A 97 -5.96 -24.90 -4.36
CA ASP A 97 -4.59 -24.83 -3.84
C ASP A 97 -3.46 -24.86 -4.89
N ASP A 98 -3.76 -25.01 -6.18
CA ASP A 98 -2.78 -25.43 -7.19
C ASP A 98 -1.83 -24.34 -7.71
N ASP A 99 -2.06 -23.06 -7.37
CA ASP A 99 -1.30 -21.92 -7.94
C ASP A 99 -0.66 -21.01 -6.87
N LEU A 100 -0.36 -21.54 -5.69
CA LEU A 100 0.23 -20.73 -4.62
C LEU A 100 1.71 -20.44 -4.89
N ILE A 101 2.07 -19.19 -4.95
CA ILE A 101 3.48 -18.74 -4.99
C ILE A 101 4.07 -18.71 -3.59
N THR A 102 5.40 -18.83 -3.50
CA THR A 102 6.07 -18.73 -2.20
C THR A 102 5.97 -17.30 -1.64
N LYS A 103 6.12 -17.14 -0.32
CA LYS A 103 6.17 -15.81 0.31
C LYS A 103 7.25 -14.92 -0.31
N THR A 104 8.42 -15.50 -0.62
CA THR A 104 9.53 -14.76 -1.26
C THR A 104 9.18 -14.30 -2.65
N ASP A 105 8.50 -15.15 -3.47
CA ASP A 105 8.03 -14.76 -4.79
C ASP A 105 6.99 -13.64 -4.72
N PHE A 106 6.07 -13.71 -3.75
CA PHE A 106 5.09 -12.67 -3.49
C PHE A 106 5.77 -11.33 -3.14
N GLU A 107 6.65 -11.33 -2.14
CA GLU A 107 7.37 -10.12 -1.73
C GLU A 107 8.21 -9.53 -2.87
N LEU A 108 8.86 -10.37 -3.67
CA LEU A 108 9.63 -9.96 -4.84
C LEU A 108 8.73 -9.30 -5.91
N ASN A 109 7.58 -9.90 -6.22
CA ASN A 109 6.67 -9.32 -7.20
C ASN A 109 6.16 -7.95 -6.76
N ILE A 110 5.77 -7.78 -5.49
CA ILE A 110 5.37 -6.49 -4.92
C ILE A 110 6.52 -5.48 -5.03
N LEU A 111 7.74 -5.87 -4.69
CA LEU A 111 8.92 -5.01 -4.81
C LEU A 111 9.15 -4.60 -6.27
N LEU A 112 9.13 -5.54 -7.23
CA LEU A 112 9.33 -5.28 -8.66
C LEU A 112 8.24 -4.37 -9.25
N MET A 113 7.06 -4.34 -8.67
CA MET A 113 6.00 -3.39 -8.99
C MET A 113 6.24 -2.00 -8.39
N GLY A 114 7.34 -1.80 -7.66
CA GLY A 114 7.64 -0.53 -6.99
C GLY A 114 6.73 -0.25 -5.80
N GLN A 115 6.10 -1.28 -5.25
CA GLN A 115 5.22 -1.18 -4.09
C GLN A 115 5.97 -1.56 -2.80
N PHE A 116 5.68 -0.85 -1.72
CA PHE A 116 6.17 -1.21 -0.39
C PHE A 116 5.11 -2.08 0.28
N LEU A 117 5.49 -3.29 0.66
CA LEU A 117 4.62 -4.16 1.46
C LEU A 117 4.67 -3.70 2.92
N PHE A 118 3.65 -2.97 3.31
CA PHE A 118 3.53 -2.42 4.66
C PHE A 118 3.09 -3.50 5.65
N MET A 119 3.83 -3.64 6.73
CA MET A 119 3.56 -4.61 7.80
C MET A 119 3.36 -3.88 9.12
N HIS A 120 2.77 -4.54 10.11
CA HIS A 120 2.55 -3.97 11.45
C HIS A 120 3.79 -3.31 12.05
N GLN A 121 4.97 -3.91 11.88
CA GLN A 121 6.25 -3.36 12.37
C GLN A 121 6.64 -2.01 11.75
N ASP A 122 6.02 -1.63 10.63
CA ASP A 122 6.26 -0.35 9.94
C ASP A 122 5.34 0.76 10.44
N SER A 123 4.40 0.42 11.31
CA SER A 123 3.43 1.35 11.91
C SER A 123 4.13 2.53 12.59
N GLY A 124 3.72 3.75 12.22
CA GLY A 124 4.25 4.99 12.77
C GLY A 124 5.64 5.39 12.26
N ARG A 125 6.22 4.70 11.28
CA ARG A 125 7.59 4.97 10.77
C ARG A 125 7.62 5.84 9.52
N TYR A 126 6.63 5.71 8.65
CA TYR A 126 6.59 6.32 7.33
C TYR A 126 5.33 7.15 7.12
N ARG A 127 5.44 8.19 6.31
CA ARG A 127 4.29 8.91 5.75
C ARG A 127 3.97 8.39 4.35
N PRO A 128 2.77 8.59 3.80
CA PRO A 128 2.42 8.13 2.45
C PRO A 128 3.44 8.56 1.38
N HIS A 129 3.96 9.78 1.45
CA HIS A 129 4.98 10.28 0.52
C HIS A 129 6.33 9.57 0.64
N ASP A 130 6.66 9.00 1.79
CA ASP A 130 7.93 8.29 1.97
C ASP A 130 7.95 6.96 1.24
N LEU A 131 6.77 6.38 1.02
CA LEU A 131 6.55 5.07 0.41
C LEU A 131 5.90 5.14 -0.99
N GLY A 132 5.74 6.32 -1.58
CA GLY A 132 5.06 6.49 -2.86
C GLY A 132 3.54 6.21 -2.82
N MET A 133 2.95 6.13 -1.64
CA MET A 133 1.54 5.79 -1.42
C MET A 133 0.60 6.99 -1.52
N HIS A 134 1.11 8.22 -1.68
CA HIS A 134 0.30 9.44 -1.68
C HIS A 134 -0.69 9.51 -2.84
N ASP A 135 -0.36 8.92 -4.00
CA ASP A 135 -1.24 8.92 -5.18
C ASP A 135 -2.30 7.80 -5.15
N SER A 136 -2.01 6.68 -4.49
CA SER A 136 -2.88 5.50 -4.49
C SER A 136 -3.71 5.34 -3.21
N HIS A 137 -3.18 5.73 -2.05
CA HIS A 137 -3.79 5.50 -0.73
C HIS A 137 -4.44 6.75 -0.14
N VAL A 138 -4.19 7.94 -0.70
CA VAL A 138 -4.67 9.21 -0.16
C VAL A 138 -5.52 9.93 -1.19
N SER A 139 -6.76 10.28 -0.83
CA SER A 139 -7.59 11.15 -1.65
C SER A 139 -7.60 12.55 -1.04
N PHE A 140 -7.11 13.54 -1.81
CA PHE A 140 -7.15 14.95 -1.42
C PHE A 140 -8.50 15.62 -1.75
N LEU A 141 -9.38 14.91 -2.46
CA LEU A 141 -10.72 15.39 -2.84
C LEU A 141 -11.80 15.00 -1.83
N LYS A 142 -11.49 14.11 -0.87
CA LYS A 142 -12.40 13.74 0.22
C LYS A 142 -12.41 14.80 1.33
N GLY A 143 -13.38 14.71 2.24
CA GLY A 143 -13.43 15.53 3.45
C GLY A 143 -12.21 15.35 4.36
N CYS A 144 -12.20 16.06 5.49
CA CYS A 144 -11.09 16.02 6.43
C CYS A 144 -10.76 14.60 6.91
N PHE A 145 -9.48 14.31 7.02
CA PHE A 145 -8.96 13.04 7.54
C PHE A 145 -7.78 13.30 8.49
N ARG A 146 -7.50 12.33 9.33
CA ARG A 146 -6.44 12.43 10.35
C ARG A 146 -5.07 12.56 9.70
N GLY A 147 -4.27 13.52 10.12
CA GLY A 147 -2.95 13.83 9.55
C GLY A 147 -2.98 14.61 8.24
N GLN A 148 -4.17 15.01 7.75
CA GLN A 148 -4.35 15.71 6.48
C GLN A 148 -3.47 16.95 6.35
N GLU A 149 -3.36 17.77 7.39
CA GLU A 149 -2.58 19.01 7.32
C GLU A 149 -1.14 18.75 6.88
N VAL A 150 -0.48 17.77 7.51
CA VAL A 150 0.92 17.42 7.21
C VAL A 150 1.04 16.78 5.83
N ILE A 151 0.14 15.85 5.51
CA ILE A 151 0.14 15.12 4.24
C ILE A 151 -0.14 16.09 3.07
N ALA A 152 -1.17 16.93 3.17
CA ALA A 152 -1.51 17.91 2.14
C ALA A 152 -0.43 18.98 2.01
N ARG A 153 0.18 19.41 3.11
CA ARG A 153 1.31 20.34 3.07
C ARG A 153 2.50 19.75 2.31
N THR A 154 2.82 18.48 2.53
CA THR A 154 3.87 17.79 1.78
C THR A 154 3.51 17.70 0.30
N GLU A 155 2.26 17.37 -0.03
CA GLU A 155 1.78 17.25 -1.40
C GLU A 155 1.89 18.58 -2.16
N HIS A 156 1.44 19.68 -1.57
CA HIS A 156 1.29 20.95 -2.29
C HIS A 156 2.48 21.89 -2.15
N LEU A 157 3.27 21.80 -1.08
CA LEU A 157 4.36 22.75 -0.80
C LEU A 157 5.76 22.14 -0.97
N SER A 158 5.88 20.83 -1.04
CA SER A 158 7.20 20.20 -1.27
C SER A 158 7.66 20.43 -2.71
N LYS A 159 8.81 21.11 -2.86
CA LYS A 159 9.41 21.38 -4.18
C LYS A 159 9.95 20.12 -4.85
N LYS A 160 10.31 19.11 -4.06
CA LYS A 160 10.86 17.84 -4.53
C LYS A 160 10.18 16.71 -3.78
N LYS A 161 9.45 15.90 -4.50
CA LYS A 161 8.82 14.68 -4.00
C LYS A 161 9.83 13.53 -4.05
N LYS A 162 9.67 12.57 -3.15
CA LYS A 162 10.41 11.31 -3.22
C LYS A 162 9.84 10.44 -4.32
N GLU A 163 10.73 9.77 -5.02
CA GLU A 163 10.39 8.72 -5.98
C GLU A 163 10.78 7.36 -5.43
N ILE A 164 10.02 6.33 -5.81
CA ILE A 164 10.22 4.96 -5.40
C ILE A 164 10.49 4.12 -6.65
N ILE A 165 11.63 3.42 -6.64
CA ILE A 165 11.97 2.53 -7.77
C ILE A 165 12.46 1.17 -7.28
N PRO A 166 12.08 0.08 -7.96
CA PRO A 166 12.73 -1.21 -7.79
C PRO A 166 14.00 -1.27 -8.65
N ILE A 167 15.07 -1.80 -8.09
CA ILE A 167 16.33 -2.02 -8.83
C ILE A 167 16.97 -3.35 -8.45
N LYS A 168 17.90 -3.85 -9.29
CA LYS A 168 18.90 -4.80 -8.84
C LYS A 168 20.01 -4.08 -8.11
N SER A 169 20.62 -4.73 -7.12
CA SER A 169 21.69 -4.12 -6.31
C SER A 169 22.90 -3.70 -7.15
N GLU A 170 23.20 -4.42 -8.22
CA GLU A 170 24.29 -4.09 -9.16
C GLU A 170 24.06 -2.78 -9.95
N ASP A 171 22.80 -2.35 -10.07
CA ASP A 171 22.41 -1.14 -10.79
C ASP A 171 22.32 0.11 -9.88
N GLU A 172 22.57 -0.01 -8.57
CA GLU A 172 22.38 1.07 -7.60
C GLU A 172 23.23 2.31 -7.90
N GLU A 173 24.44 2.12 -8.38
CA GLU A 173 25.34 3.23 -8.76
C GLU A 173 24.81 4.06 -9.94
N SER A 174 23.90 3.51 -10.75
CA SER A 174 23.29 4.22 -11.89
C SER A 174 22.23 5.24 -11.45
N VAL A 175 21.77 5.19 -10.19
CA VAL A 175 20.74 6.08 -9.68
C VAL A 175 21.31 7.45 -9.35
N CYS A 176 21.19 8.40 -10.29
CA CYS A 176 21.57 9.79 -10.10
C CYS A 176 20.58 10.52 -9.17
N ALA A 177 20.76 10.40 -7.87
CA ALA A 177 19.82 10.94 -6.90
C ALA A 177 20.50 11.44 -5.61
N LYS A 178 19.78 12.32 -4.91
CA LYS A 178 20.16 12.77 -3.57
C LYS A 178 19.36 12.00 -2.52
N LYS A 179 20.01 11.70 -1.39
CA LYS A 179 19.36 11.05 -0.23
C LYS A 179 18.65 9.75 -0.59
N ILE A 180 19.38 8.80 -1.14
CA ILE A 180 18.90 7.44 -1.40
C ILE A 180 18.68 6.72 -0.07
N THR A 181 17.54 6.07 0.08
CA THR A 181 17.20 5.22 1.23
C THR A 181 16.68 3.89 0.73
N THR A 182 17.28 2.79 1.15
CA THR A 182 16.74 1.45 0.90
C THR A 182 15.56 1.21 1.82
N LEU A 183 14.38 1.02 1.25
CA LEU A 183 13.15 0.71 1.96
C LEU A 183 13.01 -0.79 2.23
N LYS A 184 13.30 -1.61 1.24
CA LYS A 184 13.23 -3.08 1.30
C LYS A 184 14.35 -3.68 0.48
N GLU A 185 14.85 -4.82 0.93
CA GLU A 185 15.84 -5.64 0.21
C GLU A 185 15.39 -7.10 0.22
N ILE A 186 15.48 -7.78 -0.92
CA ILE A 186 15.11 -9.18 -1.09
C ILE A 186 16.22 -9.91 -1.85
N SER A 187 16.73 -10.99 -1.27
CA SER A 187 17.65 -11.92 -1.93
C SER A 187 16.85 -12.98 -2.68
N TYR A 188 17.09 -13.14 -3.98
CA TYR A 188 16.44 -14.13 -4.81
C TYR A 188 17.44 -14.83 -5.73
N GLY A 189 17.73 -16.08 -5.44
CA GLY A 189 18.80 -16.82 -6.10
C GLY A 189 20.17 -16.17 -5.88
N LYS A 190 20.82 -15.76 -6.97
CA LYS A 190 22.11 -15.02 -6.93
C LYS A 190 21.95 -13.51 -6.98
N ASN A 191 20.73 -13.01 -7.10
CA ASN A 191 20.45 -11.58 -7.24
C ASN A 191 19.93 -11.00 -5.92
N ILE A 192 20.21 -9.70 -5.73
CA ILE A 192 19.62 -8.90 -4.65
C ILE A 192 18.82 -7.80 -5.32
N PHE A 193 17.55 -7.67 -4.93
CA PHE A 193 16.64 -6.65 -5.39
C PHE A 193 16.36 -5.67 -4.27
N LYS A 194 16.30 -4.37 -4.59
CA LYS A 194 16.07 -3.30 -3.63
C LYS A 194 14.91 -2.42 -4.09
N LEU A 195 14.12 -1.97 -3.14
CA LEU A 195 13.19 -0.86 -3.32
C LEU A 195 13.83 0.39 -2.73
N LEU A 196 14.12 1.36 -3.58
CA LEU A 196 14.76 2.61 -3.18
C LEU A 196 13.75 3.75 -3.12
N SER A 197 13.89 4.59 -2.11
CA SER A 197 13.26 5.91 -2.02
C SER A 197 14.34 6.98 -2.14
N PHE A 198 14.17 7.95 -3.03
CA PHE A 198 15.14 9.01 -3.26
C PHE A 198 14.49 10.33 -3.68
N VAL A 199 15.26 11.38 -3.62
CA VAL A 199 14.88 12.70 -4.14
C VAL A 199 15.63 12.91 -5.45
N PRO A 200 14.95 13.10 -6.59
CA PRO A 200 15.60 13.38 -7.87
C PRO A 200 16.51 14.61 -7.81
N SER A 201 17.57 14.59 -8.60
CA SER A 201 18.60 15.64 -8.66
C SER A 201 18.06 16.98 -9.13
#